data_dd6a6c4db3f27f1b231ebc46326c4494
#
_entry.id   dd6a6c4db3f27f1b231ebc46326c4494
#
_cell.length_a   1.000
_cell.length_b   1.000
_cell.length_c   1.000
_cell.angle_alpha   90.00
_cell.angle_beta   90.00
_cell.angle_gamma   90.00
#
_symmetry.space_group_name_H-M   'P 1'
#
loop_
_entity.id
_entity.type
_entity.pdbx_description
1 polymer ?
#
loop_
_entity_poly.entity_id
_entity_poly.type
_entity_poly.pdbx_seq_one_letter_code
_entity_poly.pdbx_strand_id
1 'polypeptide(L)'
;MPRPDPKRPREGQIDLFEDVPLKHPDKLTRGRHSEAMDTAIDAARSRDLVDDVDKGLLTVLRSGAWALDSLEASEHHYGIAKLMTPMVDALREARMTPESRQVAADDAVAALLEELNDDDATASHATHTR
;
A
#
# COMPACT_ATOMS: atom_id res chain seq x y z
N MET A 1 -34.81 36.57 32.71
CA MET A 1 -33.79 35.56 32.56
C MET A 1 -32.82 36.02 31.49
N PRO A 2 -31.53 36.23 31.80
CA PRO A 2 -30.57 36.58 30.77
C PRO A 2 -30.39 35.39 29.83
N ARG A 3 -30.33 35.65 28.51
CA ARG A 3 -30.05 34.63 27.50
C ARG A 3 -28.66 34.05 27.74
N PRO A 4 -28.51 32.72 27.75
CA PRO A 4 -27.19 32.10 27.88
C PRO A 4 -26.31 32.52 26.69
N ASP A 5 -25.07 32.89 26.98
CA ASP A 5 -24.06 33.25 25.99
C ASP A 5 -23.79 32.03 25.11
N PRO A 6 -24.01 32.14 23.76
CA PRO A 6 -23.77 31.01 22.86
C PRO A 6 -22.28 30.61 22.74
N LYS A 7 -21.37 31.42 23.25
CA LYS A 7 -19.90 31.16 23.25
C LYS A 7 -19.40 30.54 24.53
N ARG A 8 -20.25 30.35 25.53
CA ARG A 8 -19.84 29.71 26.80
C ARG A 8 -20.19 28.25 26.78
N PRO A 9 -19.22 27.34 26.92
CA PRO A 9 -19.52 25.90 27.02
C PRO A 9 -20.46 25.67 28.20
N ARG A 10 -21.45 24.82 28.00
CA ARG A 10 -22.37 24.41 29.07
C ARG A 10 -21.63 23.47 30.00
N GLU A 11 -22.04 23.52 31.29
CA GLU A 11 -21.50 22.62 32.30
C GLU A 11 -21.59 21.15 31.82
N GLY A 12 -20.43 20.46 31.67
CA GLY A 12 -20.34 19.10 31.08
C GLY A 12 -20.13 19.05 29.58
N GLN A 13 -20.03 20.16 28.88
CA GLN A 13 -19.66 20.19 27.46
C GLN A 13 -18.15 20.36 27.36
N ILE A 14 -17.47 19.31 26.92
CA ILE A 14 -16.04 19.37 26.57
C ILE A 14 -15.93 20.23 25.33
N ASP A 15 -15.12 21.29 25.38
CA ASP A 15 -14.82 22.10 24.20
C ASP A 15 -14.06 21.23 23.21
N LEU A 16 -14.68 20.93 22.07
CA LEU A 16 -14.08 20.10 21.01
C LEU A 16 -12.83 20.76 20.40
N PHE A 17 -12.59 22.03 20.69
CA PHE A 17 -11.52 22.85 20.13
C PHE A 17 -10.54 23.38 21.20
N GLU A 18 -10.78 23.10 22.49
CA GLU A 18 -9.72 23.28 23.46
C GLU A 18 -8.62 22.27 23.14
N ASP A 19 -7.43 22.79 22.87
CA ASP A 19 -6.20 22.08 22.62
C ASP A 19 -6.02 20.88 23.57
N VAL A 20 -6.73 19.77 23.24
CA VAL A 20 -6.23 18.48 23.65
C VAL A 20 -4.87 18.42 22.97
N PRO A 21 -3.75 18.51 23.69
CA PRO A 21 -2.46 18.34 23.07
C PRO A 21 -2.57 17.01 22.36
N LEU A 22 -2.62 17.05 21.00
CA LEU A 22 -2.42 15.89 20.21
C LEU A 22 -1.09 15.35 20.73
N LYS A 23 -1.15 14.37 21.60
CA LYS A 23 0.02 13.56 21.92
C LYS A 23 0.42 12.93 20.62
N HIS A 24 1.14 13.71 19.80
CA HIS A 24 1.99 13.11 18.81
C HIS A 24 2.87 12.17 19.61
N PRO A 25 2.76 10.86 19.42
CA PRO A 25 3.70 9.99 20.05
C PRO A 25 5.07 10.49 19.59
N ASP A 26 5.88 11.02 20.50
CA ASP A 26 7.19 11.62 20.25
C ASP A 26 8.18 10.63 19.59
N LYS A 27 7.76 9.37 19.44
CA LYS A 27 8.37 8.33 18.61
C LYS A 27 7.27 7.40 18.13
N LEU A 28 7.02 7.44 16.84
CA LEU A 28 6.33 6.36 16.15
C LEU A 28 7.13 5.07 16.39
N THR A 29 6.67 4.26 17.32
CA THR A 29 7.33 2.99 17.61
C THR A 29 7.14 2.09 16.41
N ARG A 30 8.20 1.84 15.66
CA ARG A 30 8.20 0.86 14.58
C ARG A 30 8.03 -0.51 15.22
N GLY A 31 7.07 -1.25 14.72
CA GLY A 31 6.83 -2.63 15.14
C GLY A 31 7.18 -3.61 14.02
N ARG A 32 6.80 -4.85 14.22
CA ARG A 32 7.11 -5.96 13.29
C ARG A 32 6.54 -5.77 11.89
N HIS A 33 5.37 -5.12 11.76
CA HIS A 33 4.73 -4.90 10.47
C HIS A 33 5.48 -3.86 9.64
N SER A 34 5.89 -2.75 10.27
CA SER A 34 6.69 -1.70 9.62
C SER A 34 8.06 -2.22 9.18
N GLU A 35 8.74 -2.99 10.02
CA GLU A 35 10.04 -3.57 9.69
C GLU A 35 9.95 -4.60 8.55
N ALA A 36 8.96 -5.49 8.60
CA ALA A 36 8.73 -6.47 7.54
C ALA A 36 8.35 -5.79 6.22
N MET A 37 7.53 -4.73 6.26
CA MET A 37 7.12 -3.99 5.08
C MET A 37 8.31 -3.28 4.41
N ASP A 38 9.16 -2.60 5.17
CA ASP A 38 10.35 -1.97 4.63
C ASP A 38 11.30 -2.99 3.98
N THR A 39 11.51 -4.13 4.64
CA THR A 39 12.31 -5.23 4.08
C THR A 39 11.72 -5.76 2.77
N ALA A 40 10.39 -5.92 2.70
CA ALA A 40 9.72 -6.38 1.50
C ALA A 40 9.80 -5.36 0.35
N ILE A 41 9.67 -4.06 0.64
CA ILE A 41 9.81 -2.98 -0.33
C ILE A 41 11.24 -2.92 -0.87
N ASP A 42 12.24 -3.02 -0.01
CA ASP A 42 13.64 -3.01 -0.43
C ASP A 42 13.97 -4.23 -1.30
N ALA A 43 13.44 -5.40 -0.96
CA ALA A 43 13.57 -6.59 -1.78
C ALA A 43 12.83 -6.47 -3.14
N ALA A 44 11.67 -5.82 -3.18
CA ALA A 44 10.93 -5.57 -4.41
C ALA A 44 11.69 -4.61 -5.34
N ARG A 45 12.30 -3.55 -4.79
CA ARG A 45 13.16 -2.62 -5.54
C ARG A 45 14.41 -3.29 -6.10
N SER A 46 15.08 -4.12 -5.30
CA SER A 46 16.29 -4.82 -5.73
C SER A 46 16.03 -5.85 -6.84
N ARG A 47 14.79 -6.23 -7.06
CA ARG A 47 14.33 -7.15 -8.11
C ARG A 47 13.60 -6.46 -9.27
N ASP A 48 13.62 -5.13 -9.31
CA ASP A 48 12.92 -4.31 -10.30
C ASP A 48 11.41 -4.62 -10.43
N LEU A 49 10.78 -5.06 -9.32
CA LEU A 49 9.34 -5.32 -9.28
C LEU A 49 8.52 -4.05 -9.09
N VAL A 50 9.12 -3.01 -8.54
CA VAL A 50 8.52 -1.69 -8.28
C VAL A 50 9.51 -0.58 -8.63
N ASP A 51 9.00 0.49 -9.18
CA ASP A 51 9.76 1.65 -9.62
C ASP A 51 9.35 2.96 -8.93
N ASP A 52 9.83 4.09 -9.46
CA ASP A 52 9.51 5.41 -8.91
C ASP A 52 8.05 5.82 -9.09
N VAL A 53 7.33 5.24 -10.04
CA VAL A 53 5.88 5.47 -10.26
C VAL A 53 5.09 4.87 -9.12
N ASP A 54 5.57 3.78 -8.54
CA ASP A 54 4.92 3.05 -7.46
C ASP A 54 5.09 3.71 -6.08
N LYS A 55 5.85 4.82 -5.98
CA LYS A 55 6.11 5.51 -4.69
C LYS A 55 4.86 5.82 -3.88
N GLY A 56 3.78 6.21 -4.56
CA GLY A 56 2.50 6.48 -3.91
C GLY A 56 1.93 5.24 -3.23
N LEU A 57 1.89 4.13 -3.94
CA LEU A 57 1.43 2.84 -3.43
C LEU A 57 2.32 2.32 -2.29
N LEU A 58 3.64 2.43 -2.45
CA LEU A 58 4.60 2.04 -1.42
C LEU A 58 4.45 2.88 -0.13
N THR A 59 4.08 4.16 -0.26
CA THR A 59 3.78 5.02 0.89
C THR A 59 2.52 4.57 1.61
N VAL A 60 1.48 4.17 0.88
CA VAL A 60 0.24 3.61 1.45
C VAL A 60 0.55 2.30 2.19
N LEU A 61 1.35 1.42 1.62
CA LEU A 61 1.77 0.17 2.25
C LEU A 61 2.53 0.40 3.56
N ARG A 62 3.47 1.36 3.58
CA ARG A 62 4.19 1.74 4.81
C ARG A 62 3.26 2.31 5.88
N SER A 63 2.34 3.19 5.48
CA SER A 63 1.36 3.78 6.40
C SER A 63 0.43 2.73 6.97
N GLY A 64 -0.02 1.77 6.16
CA GLY A 64 -0.84 0.64 6.60
C GLY A 64 -0.11 -0.28 7.58
N ALA A 65 1.16 -0.60 7.31
CA ALA A 65 1.98 -1.42 8.19
C ALA A 65 2.19 -0.73 9.56
N TRP A 66 2.45 0.58 9.54
CA TRP A 66 2.55 1.37 10.77
C TRP A 66 1.21 1.42 11.54
N ALA A 67 0.09 1.55 10.84
CA ALA A 67 -1.24 1.50 11.46
C ALA A 67 -1.50 0.14 12.11
N LEU A 68 -1.07 -0.98 11.49
CA LEU A 68 -1.15 -2.31 12.09
C LEU A 68 -0.33 -2.41 13.38
N ASP A 69 0.90 -1.89 13.40
CA ASP A 69 1.73 -1.85 14.61
C ASP A 69 1.05 -1.06 15.74
N SER A 70 0.44 0.08 15.41
CA SER A 70 -0.27 0.93 16.37
C SER A 70 -1.53 0.25 16.91
N LEU A 71 -2.29 -0.43 16.05
CA LEU A 71 -3.49 -1.17 16.43
C LEU A 71 -3.13 -2.40 17.29
N GLU A 72 -2.02 -3.07 16.99
CA GLU A 72 -1.52 -4.20 17.76
C GLU A 72 -1.07 -3.73 19.17
N ALA A 73 -0.31 -2.63 19.24
CA ALA A 73 0.13 -2.06 20.51
C ALA A 73 -1.03 -1.57 21.41
N SER A 74 -2.15 -1.17 20.81
CA SER A 74 -3.37 -0.76 21.51
C SER A 74 -4.38 -1.90 21.71
N GLU A 75 -4.02 -3.14 21.37
CA GLU A 75 -4.89 -4.32 21.45
C GLU A 75 -6.22 -4.18 20.69
N HIS A 76 -6.23 -3.40 19.61
CA HIS A 76 -7.43 -3.09 18.82
C HIS A 76 -7.69 -4.15 17.73
N HIS A 77 -8.04 -5.37 18.13
CA HIS A 77 -8.19 -6.53 17.24
C HIS A 77 -9.17 -6.31 16.08
N TYR A 78 -10.25 -5.56 16.30
CA TYR A 78 -11.21 -5.24 15.24
C TYR A 78 -10.61 -4.33 14.16
N GLY A 79 -9.80 -3.35 14.54
CA GLY A 79 -9.08 -2.49 13.60
C GLY A 79 -8.09 -3.27 12.76
N ILE A 80 -7.36 -4.20 13.37
CA ILE A 80 -6.44 -5.11 12.68
C ILE A 80 -7.19 -5.91 11.62
N ALA A 81 -8.29 -6.58 12.00
CA ALA A 81 -9.09 -7.38 11.08
C ALA A 81 -9.61 -6.58 9.88
N LYS A 82 -10.03 -5.33 10.10
CA LYS A 82 -10.48 -4.43 9.05
C LYS A 82 -9.38 -3.99 8.08
N LEU A 83 -8.16 -3.85 8.56
CA LEU A 83 -7.04 -3.37 7.76
C LEU A 83 -6.36 -4.49 6.96
N MET A 84 -6.50 -5.73 7.38
CA MET A 84 -5.82 -6.88 6.73
C MET A 84 -6.19 -7.03 5.25
N THR A 85 -7.47 -7.02 4.90
CA THR A 85 -7.92 -7.19 3.51
C THR A 85 -7.41 -6.07 2.60
N PRO A 86 -7.61 -4.76 2.90
CA PRO A 86 -7.05 -3.69 2.08
C PRO A 86 -5.53 -3.74 1.95
N MET A 87 -4.82 -4.18 2.99
CA MET A 87 -3.36 -4.34 2.93
C MET A 87 -2.94 -5.46 1.98
N VAL A 88 -3.64 -6.59 2.00
CA VAL A 88 -3.39 -7.70 1.05
C VAL A 88 -3.68 -7.26 -0.38
N ASP A 89 -4.75 -6.51 -0.61
CA ASP A 89 -5.09 -5.98 -1.93
C ASP A 89 -4.02 -5.00 -2.43
N ALA A 90 -3.56 -4.09 -1.57
CA ALA A 90 -2.47 -3.17 -1.92
C ALA A 90 -1.13 -3.90 -2.21
N LEU A 91 -0.82 -4.98 -1.48
CA LEU A 91 0.34 -5.83 -1.76
C LEU A 91 0.21 -6.55 -3.11
N ARG A 92 -1.01 -6.96 -3.48
CA ARG A 92 -1.28 -7.59 -4.78
C ARG A 92 -1.10 -6.60 -5.93
N GLU A 93 -1.62 -5.37 -5.78
CA GLU A 93 -1.40 -4.29 -6.74
C GLU A 93 0.09 -3.94 -6.92
N ALA A 94 0.85 -3.94 -5.83
CA ALA A 94 2.30 -3.73 -5.86
C ALA A 94 3.10 -4.94 -6.39
N ARG A 95 2.46 -6.01 -6.86
CA ARG A 95 3.10 -7.27 -7.30
C ARG A 95 4.00 -7.91 -6.24
N MET A 96 3.69 -7.68 -4.97
CA MET A 96 4.47 -8.18 -3.84
C MET A 96 3.96 -9.51 -3.28
N THR A 97 2.84 -10.04 -3.80
CA THR A 97 2.36 -11.39 -3.45
C THR A 97 2.90 -12.45 -4.42
N PRO A 98 3.07 -13.71 -3.99
CA PRO A 98 3.53 -14.78 -4.88
C PRO A 98 2.64 -14.96 -6.11
N GLU A 99 1.32 -14.91 -5.94
CA GLU A 99 0.34 -15.03 -7.01
C GLU A 99 0.47 -13.92 -8.05
N SER A 100 0.52 -12.64 -7.61
CA SER A 100 0.64 -11.51 -8.53
C SER A 100 1.96 -11.51 -9.31
N ARG A 101 3.04 -12.05 -8.73
CA ARG A 101 4.32 -12.23 -9.43
C ARG A 101 4.25 -13.34 -10.48
N GLN A 102 3.53 -14.43 -10.21
CA GLN A 102 3.35 -15.51 -11.18
C GLN A 102 2.56 -15.03 -12.40
N VAL A 103 1.45 -14.33 -12.19
CA VAL A 103 0.65 -13.74 -13.28
C VAL A 103 1.50 -12.82 -14.16
N ALA A 104 2.29 -11.92 -13.55
CA ALA A 104 3.16 -11.02 -14.30
C ALA A 104 4.24 -11.76 -15.10
N ALA A 105 4.77 -12.88 -14.60
CA ALA A 105 5.74 -13.71 -15.31
C ALA A 105 5.09 -14.44 -16.50
N ASP A 106 3.89 -14.97 -16.32
CA ASP A 106 3.14 -15.66 -17.36
C ASP A 106 2.75 -14.70 -18.50
N ASP A 107 2.31 -13.47 -18.16
CA ASP A 107 2.03 -12.40 -19.15
C ASP A 107 3.28 -12.00 -19.94
N ALA A 108 4.43 -11.89 -19.28
CA ALA A 108 5.70 -11.57 -19.95
C ALA A 108 6.13 -12.67 -20.93
N VAL A 109 5.95 -13.94 -20.57
CA VAL A 109 6.22 -15.08 -21.47
C VAL A 109 5.27 -15.09 -22.64
N ALA A 110 3.98 -14.82 -22.43
CA ALA A 110 2.99 -14.75 -23.50
C ALA A 110 3.33 -13.64 -24.51
N ALA A 111 3.72 -12.45 -24.03
CA ALA A 111 4.13 -11.33 -24.87
C ALA A 111 5.37 -11.65 -25.72
N LEU A 112 6.38 -12.32 -25.15
CA LEU A 112 7.57 -12.76 -25.88
C LEU A 112 7.25 -13.80 -26.98
N LEU A 113 6.34 -14.72 -26.70
CA LEU A 113 5.90 -15.71 -27.69
C LEU A 113 5.15 -15.06 -28.85
N GLU A 114 4.35 -14.03 -28.59
CA GLU A 114 3.65 -13.27 -29.63
C GLU A 114 4.65 -12.51 -30.52
N GLU A 115 5.65 -11.83 -29.92
CA GLU A 115 6.71 -11.14 -30.66
C GLU A 115 7.51 -12.09 -31.56
N LEU A 116 7.87 -13.28 -31.08
CA LEU A 116 8.58 -14.29 -31.87
C LEU A 116 7.74 -14.84 -33.04
N ASN A 117 6.45 -15.01 -32.86
CA ASN A 117 5.55 -15.45 -33.91
C ASN A 117 5.37 -14.39 -35.00
N ASP A 118 5.33 -13.10 -34.64
CA ASP A 118 5.26 -12.00 -35.59
C ASP A 118 6.52 -11.86 -36.44
N ASP A 119 7.71 -12.07 -35.81
CA ASP A 119 8.99 -12.07 -36.53
C ASP A 119 9.10 -13.22 -37.54
N ASP A 120 8.63 -14.42 -37.23
CA ASP A 120 8.59 -15.57 -38.12
C ASP A 120 7.62 -15.33 -39.28
N ALA A 121 6.47 -14.67 -39.04
CA ALA A 121 5.51 -14.32 -40.10
C ALA A 121 6.08 -13.28 -41.09
N THR A 122 6.85 -12.30 -40.60
CA THR A 122 7.51 -11.30 -41.42
C THR A 122 8.67 -11.90 -42.25
N ALA A 123 9.44 -12.81 -41.67
CA ALA A 123 10.52 -13.53 -42.36
C ALA A 123 9.98 -14.45 -43.50
N SER A 124 8.84 -15.10 -43.29
CA SER A 124 8.18 -15.94 -44.28
C SER A 124 7.66 -15.14 -45.49
N HIS A 125 7.22 -13.90 -45.27
CA HIS A 125 6.74 -13.05 -46.40
C HIS A 125 7.88 -12.50 -47.25
N ALA A 126 9.07 -12.30 -46.70
CA ALA A 126 10.25 -11.80 -47.42
C ALA A 126 10.86 -12.83 -48.38
N THR A 127 10.63 -14.13 -48.18
CA THR A 127 11.17 -15.22 -49.03
C THR A 127 10.31 -15.58 -50.23
N HIS A 128 9.09 -15.02 -50.36
CA HIS A 128 8.16 -15.38 -51.45
C HIS A 128 8.07 -14.34 -52.56
N THR A 129 8.91 -13.30 -52.58
CA THR A 129 8.98 -12.27 -53.59
C THR A 129 10.31 -12.38 -54.37
N ARG A 130 10.49 -13.46 -55.10
CA ARG A 130 11.50 -13.60 -56.19
C ARG A 130 10.91 -14.35 -57.35
#